data_b77c3d4612ac35f3474f379ff4bd7156
#
_entry.id   b77c3d4612ac35f3474f379ff4bd7156
#
_cell.length_a   1.000
_cell.length_b   1.000
_cell.length_c   1.000
_cell.angle_alpha   90.00
_cell.angle_beta   90.00
_cell.angle_gamma   90.00
#
_symmetry.space_group_name_H-M   'P 1'
#
loop_
_entity.id
_entity.type
_entity.pdbx_description
1 polymer ?
#
loop_
_entity_poly.entity_id
_entity_poly.type
_entity_poly.pdbx_seq_one_letter_code
_entity_poly.pdbx_strand_id
1 'polypeptide(L)'
;MEMVNRSCPVCGSNDQSKIFAEADFDLNQLDNFSFASRKLPEYMHYKLISCPICDLLYASPIPELCELATAYHEAAFDSYEEANCAGRTYGSFLSEIMQHLPDFDGALDIGTGNGAFLEELLSKGFTSVAGVEPSQAPILVAKDNIQSLIKHDLFKVEDFTPGTFSLVTSFQTLEHLYDPKQMCGDAYTLLKEGGAVMFICHNHRGLSAKILGMKSPIFDVEHLQLFSEKSTKYMLKSCGFVSLETKIVFNRYPLHYWVKLFPLPLTFKRAYIAFLKKIKIGYLPISIPAGNFVVVGYKRG
;
A
#
# COMPACT_ATOMS: atom_id res chain seq x y z
N MET A 1 -17.00 -17.76 3.56
CA MET A 1 -16.69 -16.35 3.27
C MET A 1 -17.95 -15.73 2.70
N GLU A 2 -18.62 -14.88 3.47
CA GLU A 2 -19.80 -14.15 3.02
C GLU A 2 -19.38 -12.95 2.19
N MET A 3 -20.06 -12.74 1.05
CA MET A 3 -19.67 -11.74 0.06
C MET A 3 -20.69 -10.60 0.01
N VAL A 4 -20.24 -9.36 0.15
CA VAL A 4 -21.07 -8.15 0.23
C VAL A 4 -20.83 -7.24 -0.98
N ASN A 5 -21.90 -6.87 -1.66
CA ASN A 5 -21.84 -5.84 -2.71
C ASN A 5 -21.59 -4.46 -2.09
N ARG A 6 -20.80 -3.65 -2.77
CA ARG A 6 -20.53 -2.27 -2.33
C ARG A 6 -20.58 -1.26 -3.48
N SER A 7 -20.89 -0.02 -3.14
CA SER A 7 -20.66 1.13 -4.03
C SER A 7 -19.16 1.44 -4.14
N CYS A 8 -18.81 2.35 -5.05
CA CYS A 8 -17.42 2.82 -5.16
C CYS A 8 -16.93 3.41 -3.82
N PRO A 9 -15.87 2.86 -3.18
CA PRO A 9 -15.45 3.30 -1.84
C PRO A 9 -14.81 4.69 -1.80
N VAL A 10 -14.56 5.30 -2.95
CA VAL A 10 -14.00 6.66 -3.06
C VAL A 10 -15.08 7.71 -3.30
N CYS A 11 -15.98 7.51 -4.26
CA CYS A 11 -16.98 8.53 -4.62
C CYS A 11 -18.43 8.17 -4.26
N GLY A 12 -18.67 6.97 -3.75
CA GLY A 12 -20.00 6.49 -3.37
C GLY A 12 -20.92 6.12 -4.54
N SER A 13 -20.42 6.14 -5.78
CA SER A 13 -21.24 5.80 -6.95
C SER A 13 -21.69 4.34 -6.92
N ASN A 14 -22.97 4.14 -7.19
CA ASN A 14 -23.58 2.81 -7.38
C ASN A 14 -23.54 2.33 -8.84
N ASP A 15 -22.98 3.11 -9.76
CA ASP A 15 -22.88 2.71 -11.16
C ASP A 15 -21.79 1.62 -11.32
N GLN A 16 -22.25 0.41 -11.56
CA GLN A 16 -21.44 -0.78 -11.79
C GLN A 16 -21.53 -1.26 -13.26
N SER A 17 -21.99 -0.41 -14.17
CA SER A 17 -22.19 -0.77 -15.58
C SER A 17 -20.90 -1.15 -16.29
N LYS A 18 -19.75 -0.62 -15.84
CA LYS A 18 -18.44 -0.87 -16.47
C LYS A 18 -17.66 -1.95 -15.74
N ILE A 19 -17.95 -3.21 -16.04
CA ILE A 19 -17.17 -4.34 -15.57
C ILE A 19 -15.80 -4.30 -16.27
N PHE A 20 -14.72 -4.34 -15.48
CA PHE A 20 -13.35 -4.42 -15.96
C PHE A 20 -12.91 -5.87 -16.15
N ALA A 21 -13.19 -6.73 -15.17
CA ALA A 21 -12.94 -8.16 -15.22
C ALA A 21 -13.97 -8.90 -14.35
N GLU A 22 -14.45 -10.05 -14.83
CA GLU A 22 -15.22 -10.97 -13.99
C GLU A 22 -14.30 -11.64 -12.97
N ALA A 23 -14.88 -12.22 -11.91
CA ALA A 23 -14.08 -12.86 -10.86
C ALA A 23 -13.31 -14.06 -11.42
N ASP A 24 -12.03 -14.15 -11.05
CA ASP A 24 -11.18 -15.33 -11.24
C ASP A 24 -10.59 -15.67 -9.86
N PHE A 25 -11.30 -16.56 -9.14
CA PHE A 25 -11.06 -16.76 -7.72
C PHE A 25 -11.42 -18.19 -7.30
N ASP A 26 -10.47 -18.89 -6.69
CA ASP A 26 -10.64 -20.24 -6.13
C ASP A 26 -10.28 -20.24 -4.65
N LEU A 27 -11.28 -20.39 -3.78
CA LEU A 27 -11.12 -20.44 -2.33
C LEU A 27 -10.13 -21.52 -1.85
N ASN A 28 -9.99 -22.62 -2.58
CA ASN A 28 -9.11 -23.73 -2.21
C ASN A 28 -7.62 -23.40 -2.43
N GLN A 29 -7.31 -22.32 -3.13
CA GLN A 29 -5.94 -21.87 -3.39
C GLN A 29 -5.47 -20.80 -2.39
N LEU A 30 -6.34 -20.34 -1.50
CA LEU A 30 -5.96 -19.39 -0.46
C LEU A 30 -5.17 -20.09 0.65
N ASP A 31 -4.08 -19.44 1.07
CA ASP A 31 -3.24 -19.85 2.19
C ASP A 31 -2.89 -18.64 3.08
N ASN A 32 -2.07 -18.85 4.12
CA ASN A 32 -1.64 -17.80 5.03
C ASN A 32 -0.76 -16.71 4.37
N PHE A 33 -0.31 -16.93 3.14
CA PHE A 33 0.43 -15.93 2.36
C PHE A 33 -0.46 -15.13 1.42
N SER A 34 -1.70 -15.53 1.20
CA SER A 34 -2.61 -14.87 0.24
C SER A 34 -2.91 -13.41 0.58
N PHE A 35 -2.75 -13.02 1.85
CA PHE A 35 -2.88 -11.64 2.33
C PHE A 35 -1.55 -11.07 2.84
N ALA A 36 -0.44 -11.75 2.58
CA ALA A 36 0.88 -11.30 3.00
C ALA A 36 1.44 -10.25 2.05
N SER A 37 2.09 -9.24 2.63
CA SER A 37 2.77 -8.18 1.88
C SER A 37 3.90 -8.74 1.01
N ARG A 38 3.99 -8.31 -0.26
CA ARG A 38 5.08 -8.65 -1.21
C ARG A 38 5.24 -10.14 -1.50
N LYS A 39 4.17 -10.89 -1.40
CA LYS A 39 4.10 -12.34 -1.68
C LYS A 39 4.40 -12.70 -3.14
N LEU A 40 4.31 -14.00 -3.45
CA LEU A 40 4.17 -14.48 -4.83
C LEU A 40 2.72 -14.25 -5.28
N PRO A 41 2.48 -13.55 -6.40
CA PRO A 41 1.12 -13.32 -6.88
C PRO A 41 0.41 -14.64 -7.25
N GLU A 42 -0.82 -14.83 -6.78
CA GLU A 42 -1.70 -15.91 -7.22
C GLU A 42 -2.40 -15.58 -8.54
N TYR A 43 -2.49 -14.29 -8.88
CA TYR A 43 -3.24 -13.77 -10.05
C TYR A 43 -4.75 -14.05 -9.99
N MET A 44 -5.28 -14.35 -8.80
CA MET A 44 -6.70 -14.43 -8.52
C MET A 44 -7.23 -13.04 -8.18
N HIS A 45 -8.48 -12.76 -8.56
CA HIS A 45 -9.11 -11.48 -8.22
C HIS A 45 -10.62 -11.60 -8.11
N TYR A 46 -11.22 -10.73 -7.31
CA TYR A 46 -12.66 -10.54 -7.29
C TYR A 46 -13.16 -9.93 -8.61
N LYS A 47 -14.48 -9.87 -8.78
CA LYS A 47 -15.07 -9.09 -9.87
C LYS A 47 -14.66 -7.62 -9.73
N LEU A 48 -14.03 -7.08 -10.76
CA LEU A 48 -13.48 -5.72 -10.77
C LEU A 48 -14.38 -4.78 -11.60
N ILE A 49 -14.72 -3.65 -11.01
CA ILE A 49 -15.58 -2.61 -11.59
C ILE A 49 -14.77 -1.33 -11.75
N SER A 50 -14.83 -0.73 -12.94
CA SER A 50 -14.21 0.57 -13.21
C SER A 50 -15.22 1.69 -12.92
N CYS A 51 -14.97 2.49 -11.90
CA CYS A 51 -15.84 3.61 -11.56
C CYS A 51 -15.80 4.70 -12.66
N PRO A 52 -16.93 5.05 -13.29
CA PRO A 52 -16.95 6.05 -14.36
C PRO A 52 -16.72 7.47 -13.86
N ILE A 53 -16.93 7.73 -12.55
CA ILE A 53 -16.82 9.07 -11.95
C ILE A 53 -15.37 9.35 -11.53
N CYS A 54 -14.81 8.55 -10.61
CA CYS A 54 -13.51 8.85 -10.02
C CYS A 54 -12.35 8.06 -10.63
N ASP A 55 -12.61 7.09 -11.52
CA ASP A 55 -11.59 6.25 -12.15
C ASP A 55 -10.91 5.26 -11.20
N LEU A 56 -11.57 4.91 -10.09
CA LEU A 56 -11.14 3.81 -9.22
C LEU A 56 -11.50 2.47 -9.89
N LEU A 57 -10.60 1.51 -9.83
CA LEU A 57 -10.89 0.12 -10.09
C LEU A 57 -11.13 -0.57 -8.75
N TYR A 58 -12.31 -1.16 -8.52
CA TYR A 58 -12.65 -1.73 -7.22
C TYR A 58 -13.39 -3.06 -7.36
N ALA A 59 -13.21 -3.91 -6.37
CA ALA A 59 -13.90 -5.18 -6.25
C ALA A 59 -15.32 -4.99 -5.72
N SER A 60 -16.29 -5.70 -6.31
CA SER A 60 -17.66 -5.86 -5.78
C SER A 60 -18.29 -7.11 -6.43
N PRO A 61 -18.70 -8.13 -5.63
CA PRO A 61 -18.67 -8.16 -4.17
C PRO A 61 -17.28 -8.37 -3.56
N ILE A 62 -17.16 -8.14 -2.24
CA ILE A 62 -15.97 -8.40 -1.42
C ILE A 62 -16.35 -9.19 -0.17
N PRO A 63 -15.40 -9.87 0.52
CA PRO A 63 -15.64 -10.47 1.82
C PRO A 63 -16.08 -9.46 2.87
N GLU A 64 -16.81 -9.93 3.88
CA GLU A 64 -17.14 -9.09 5.03
C GLU A 64 -15.90 -8.61 5.78
N LEU A 65 -16.04 -7.44 6.45
CA LEU A 65 -14.92 -6.78 7.15
C LEU A 65 -14.25 -7.67 8.19
N CYS A 66 -15.01 -8.47 8.94
CA CYS A 66 -14.48 -9.35 9.98
C CYS A 66 -13.60 -10.48 9.39
N GLU A 67 -13.97 -11.01 8.23
CA GLU A 67 -13.19 -12.05 7.55
C GLU A 67 -11.89 -11.49 6.96
N LEU A 68 -11.93 -10.29 6.39
CA LEU A 68 -10.74 -9.59 5.91
C LEU A 68 -9.79 -9.24 7.06
N ALA A 69 -10.31 -8.71 8.17
CA ALA A 69 -9.52 -8.38 9.35
C ALA A 69 -8.77 -9.61 9.90
N THR A 70 -9.45 -10.77 9.97
CA THR A 70 -8.83 -12.04 10.38
C THR A 70 -7.72 -12.45 9.42
N ALA A 71 -7.97 -12.39 8.11
CA ALA A 71 -6.99 -12.76 7.08
C ALA A 71 -5.71 -11.90 7.14
N TYR A 72 -5.83 -10.58 7.36
CA TYR A 72 -4.65 -9.71 7.54
C TYR A 72 -3.94 -9.94 8.87
N HIS A 73 -4.68 -10.22 9.94
CA HIS A 73 -4.09 -10.49 11.26
C HIS A 73 -3.23 -11.76 11.26
N GLU A 74 -3.65 -12.78 10.52
CA GLU A 74 -2.98 -14.07 10.38
C GLU A 74 -1.94 -14.11 9.25
N ALA A 75 -1.79 -13.02 8.49
CA ALA A 75 -0.91 -12.96 7.34
C ALA A 75 0.56 -13.22 7.72
N ALA A 76 1.22 -14.09 6.95
CA ALA A 76 2.62 -14.41 7.11
C ALA A 76 3.52 -13.27 6.56
N PHE A 77 4.82 -13.33 6.87
CA PHE A 77 5.79 -12.33 6.41
C PHE A 77 7.13 -12.98 6.07
N ASP A 78 7.60 -12.80 4.84
CA ASP A 78 8.89 -13.32 4.35
C ASP A 78 9.75 -12.25 3.61
N SER A 79 9.33 -10.99 3.65
CA SER A 79 9.81 -9.92 2.76
C SER A 79 10.59 -8.81 3.48
N TYR A 80 11.37 -9.15 4.52
CA TYR A 80 12.16 -8.19 5.30
C TYR A 80 13.12 -7.35 4.44
N GLU A 81 13.87 -7.99 3.51
CA GLU A 81 14.83 -7.31 2.63
C GLU A 81 14.11 -6.31 1.71
N GLU A 82 13.01 -6.74 1.12
CA GLU A 82 12.19 -5.94 0.21
C GLU A 82 11.49 -4.78 0.93
N ALA A 83 11.03 -4.98 2.17
CA ALA A 83 10.45 -3.93 2.97
C ALA A 83 11.45 -2.80 3.26
N ASN A 84 12.69 -3.15 3.61
CA ASN A 84 13.77 -2.18 3.81
C ASN A 84 14.14 -1.45 2.51
N CYS A 85 14.12 -2.13 1.37
CA CYS A 85 14.34 -1.49 0.06
C CYS A 85 13.22 -0.52 -0.29
N ALA A 86 11.98 -0.88 0.02
CA ALA A 86 10.81 0.00 -0.14
C ALA A 86 10.91 1.23 0.75
N GLY A 87 11.19 1.05 2.04
CA GLY A 87 11.36 2.15 3.01
C GLY A 87 12.37 3.20 2.51
N ARG A 88 13.56 2.75 2.07
CA ARG A 88 14.57 3.66 1.48
C ARG A 88 14.09 4.35 0.19
N THR A 89 13.37 3.64 -0.67
CA THR A 89 12.79 4.23 -1.89
C THR A 89 11.80 5.33 -1.54
N TYR A 90 10.91 5.07 -0.58
CA TYR A 90 9.87 6.01 -0.14
C TYR A 90 10.48 7.18 0.65
N GLY A 91 11.50 6.92 1.47
CA GLY A 91 12.27 7.94 2.18
C GLY A 91 12.94 8.98 1.27
N SER A 92 13.19 8.63 0.00
CA SER A 92 13.74 9.60 -0.97
C SER A 92 12.81 10.77 -1.28
N PHE A 93 11.49 10.61 -1.09
CA PHE A 93 10.50 11.68 -1.28
C PHE A 93 10.39 12.61 -0.08
N LEU A 94 10.85 12.19 1.12
CA LEU A 94 10.71 12.98 2.35
C LEU A 94 11.38 14.36 2.27
N SER A 95 12.58 14.43 1.70
CA SER A 95 13.36 15.67 1.68
C SER A 95 12.64 16.84 1.00
N GLU A 96 11.78 16.54 0.02
CA GLU A 96 10.97 17.54 -0.67
C GLU A 96 9.73 17.92 0.14
N ILE A 97 9.05 16.93 0.70
CA ILE A 97 7.84 17.14 1.51
C ILE A 97 8.17 17.92 2.79
N MET A 98 9.27 17.58 3.44
CA MET A 98 9.72 18.20 4.69
C MET A 98 9.92 19.72 4.59
N GLN A 99 10.22 20.25 3.41
CA GLN A 99 10.37 21.70 3.20
C GLN A 99 9.05 22.46 3.37
N HIS A 100 7.92 21.77 3.32
CA HIS A 100 6.57 22.32 3.37
C HIS A 100 5.81 21.95 4.64
N LEU A 101 6.40 21.12 5.52
CA LEU A 101 5.78 20.73 6.79
C LEU A 101 5.92 21.83 7.84
N PRO A 102 4.97 21.95 8.79
CA PRO A 102 5.04 22.93 9.87
C PRO A 102 6.21 22.67 10.83
N ASP A 103 6.52 21.42 11.07
CA ASP A 103 7.62 20.93 11.91
C ASP A 103 7.91 19.45 11.62
N PHE A 104 8.84 18.83 12.39
CA PHE A 104 9.17 17.40 12.31
C PHE A 104 8.81 16.68 13.62
N ASP A 105 7.79 17.17 14.32
CA ASP A 105 7.26 16.53 15.50
C ASP A 105 5.93 15.82 15.16
N GLY A 106 5.94 14.50 15.26
CA GLY A 106 4.81 13.64 14.96
C GLY A 106 4.72 13.20 13.48
N ALA A 107 5.05 11.93 13.25
CA ALA A 107 4.73 11.25 12.01
C ALA A 107 4.04 9.92 12.32
N LEU A 108 3.01 9.56 11.54
CA LEU A 108 2.25 8.32 11.65
C LEU A 108 2.34 7.55 10.33
N ASP A 109 2.71 6.27 10.41
CA ASP A 109 2.72 5.37 9.25
C ASP A 109 1.66 4.27 9.41
N ILE A 110 0.63 4.29 8.54
CA ILE A 110 -0.52 3.39 8.60
C ILE A 110 -0.27 2.20 7.66
N GLY A 111 -0.22 0.98 8.23
CA GLY A 111 0.24 -0.21 7.53
C GLY A 111 1.76 -0.28 7.46
N THR A 112 2.42 -0.03 8.60
CA THR A 112 3.87 0.18 8.65
C THR A 112 4.71 -1.08 8.42
N GLY A 113 4.09 -2.27 8.45
CA GLY A 113 4.80 -3.53 8.33
C GLY A 113 5.85 -3.71 9.43
N ASN A 114 7.10 -3.96 9.03
CA ASN A 114 8.23 -4.09 9.95
C ASN A 114 8.84 -2.75 10.42
N GLY A 115 8.17 -1.63 10.17
CA GLY A 115 8.61 -0.31 10.59
C GLY A 115 9.85 0.24 9.83
N ALA A 116 10.20 -0.33 8.68
CA ALA A 116 11.34 0.15 7.89
C ALA A 116 11.23 1.63 7.53
N PHE A 117 10.00 2.15 7.34
CA PHE A 117 9.81 3.56 7.07
C PHE A 117 9.88 4.44 8.33
N LEU A 118 9.54 3.90 9.51
CA LEU A 118 9.76 4.62 10.78
C LEU A 118 11.26 4.91 11.00
N GLU A 119 12.14 3.99 10.61
CA GLU A 119 13.59 4.20 10.63
C GLU A 119 14.01 5.37 9.72
N GLU A 120 13.43 5.46 8.52
CA GLU A 120 13.70 6.56 7.59
C GLU A 120 13.22 7.90 8.17
N LEU A 121 12.03 7.95 8.78
CA LEU A 121 11.51 9.15 9.44
C LEU A 121 12.44 9.63 10.57
N LEU A 122 12.84 8.72 11.46
CA LEU A 122 13.80 9.05 12.54
C LEU A 122 15.14 9.52 11.99
N SER A 123 15.66 8.85 10.94
CA SER A 123 16.92 9.23 10.30
C SER A 123 16.88 10.62 9.65
N LYS A 124 15.70 11.07 9.26
CA LYS A 124 15.45 12.40 8.67
C LYS A 124 15.16 13.49 9.73
N GLY A 125 15.11 13.12 11.00
CA GLY A 125 14.99 14.09 12.09
C GLY A 125 13.58 14.27 12.66
N PHE A 126 12.63 13.40 12.34
CA PHE A 126 11.36 13.35 13.06
C PHE A 126 11.62 12.96 14.52
N THR A 127 11.09 13.75 15.45
CA THR A 127 11.33 13.56 16.89
C THR A 127 10.39 12.57 17.53
N SER A 128 9.21 12.37 16.94
CA SER A 128 8.18 11.43 17.39
C SER A 128 7.60 10.71 16.17
N VAL A 129 7.60 9.38 16.20
CA VAL A 129 7.03 8.57 15.14
C VAL A 129 6.19 7.44 15.73
N ALA A 130 5.12 7.06 15.05
CA ALA A 130 4.28 5.92 15.40
C ALA A 130 3.93 5.12 14.14
N GLY A 131 3.76 3.82 14.29
CA GLY A 131 3.27 2.93 13.25
C GLY A 131 2.03 2.17 13.71
N VAL A 132 1.17 1.77 12.77
CA VAL A 132 0.06 0.83 13.01
C VAL A 132 0.19 -0.32 12.02
N GLU A 133 0.11 -1.54 12.53
CA GLU A 133 0.21 -2.77 11.72
C GLU A 133 -0.71 -3.85 12.28
N PRO A 134 -1.65 -4.39 11.51
CA PRO A 134 -2.56 -5.43 11.99
C PRO A 134 -1.89 -6.81 12.06
N SER A 135 -0.84 -7.09 11.27
CA SER A 135 -0.17 -8.38 11.27
C SER A 135 0.96 -8.44 12.30
N GLN A 136 0.99 -9.51 13.09
CA GLN A 136 2.05 -9.73 14.06
C GLN A 136 3.39 -10.09 13.41
N ALA A 137 3.36 -10.83 12.31
CA ALA A 137 4.56 -11.39 11.70
C ALA A 137 5.60 -10.33 11.28
N PRO A 138 5.27 -9.23 10.59
CA PRO A 138 6.24 -8.17 10.29
C PRO A 138 6.73 -7.43 11.54
N ILE A 139 5.90 -7.27 12.58
CA ILE A 139 6.29 -6.60 13.82
C ILE A 139 7.39 -7.40 14.53
N LEU A 140 7.27 -8.72 14.59
CA LEU A 140 8.24 -9.59 15.26
C LEU A 140 9.65 -9.56 14.66
N VAL A 141 9.79 -9.16 13.39
CA VAL A 141 11.10 -9.02 12.71
C VAL A 141 11.59 -7.58 12.67
N ALA A 142 10.83 -6.62 13.21
CA ALA A 142 11.28 -5.25 13.38
C ALA A 142 12.43 -5.17 14.39
N LYS A 143 13.27 -4.13 14.29
CA LYS A 143 14.31 -3.87 15.30
C LYS A 143 13.65 -3.53 16.64
N ASP A 144 14.26 -3.90 17.76
CA ASP A 144 13.71 -3.72 19.11
C ASP A 144 13.26 -2.26 19.38
N ASN A 145 14.06 -1.30 18.97
CA ASN A 145 13.75 0.12 19.14
C ASN A 145 12.63 0.63 18.22
N ILE A 146 12.31 -0.08 17.14
CA ILE A 146 11.23 0.23 16.21
C ILE A 146 9.95 -0.51 16.61
N GLN A 147 10.08 -1.75 17.07
CA GLN A 147 8.96 -2.59 17.49
C GLN A 147 8.08 -1.89 18.53
N SER A 148 8.70 -1.21 19.51
CA SER A 148 8.00 -0.44 20.54
C SER A 148 7.21 0.77 20.04
N LEU A 149 7.45 1.23 18.80
CA LEU A 149 6.76 2.33 18.15
C LEU A 149 5.58 1.86 17.28
N ILE A 150 5.40 0.54 17.13
CA ILE A 150 4.34 -0.04 16.30
C ILE A 150 3.20 -0.51 17.19
N LYS A 151 2.02 0.04 16.95
CA LYS A 151 0.78 -0.46 17.54
C LYS A 151 0.30 -1.67 16.73
N HIS A 152 0.17 -2.82 17.40
CA HIS A 152 -0.37 -4.04 16.80
C HIS A 152 -1.90 -4.02 16.87
N ASP A 153 -2.54 -3.40 15.91
CA ASP A 153 -4.02 -3.34 15.75
C ASP A 153 -4.37 -2.88 14.31
N LEU A 154 -5.65 -2.94 13.97
CA LEU A 154 -6.19 -2.15 12.85
C LEU A 154 -6.10 -0.66 13.19
N PHE A 155 -5.93 0.17 12.17
CA PHE A 155 -5.94 1.61 12.36
C PHE A 155 -7.31 2.10 12.84
N LYS A 156 -7.30 2.86 13.94
CA LYS A 156 -8.45 3.53 14.53
C LYS A 156 -8.07 4.97 14.87
N VAL A 157 -8.82 5.94 14.40
CA VAL A 157 -8.51 7.36 14.60
C VAL A 157 -8.54 7.75 16.08
N GLU A 158 -9.42 7.12 16.86
CA GLU A 158 -9.58 7.34 18.31
C GLU A 158 -8.37 6.95 19.16
N ASP A 159 -7.45 6.18 18.62
CA ASP A 159 -6.19 5.84 19.29
C ASP A 159 -5.19 6.99 19.31
N PHE A 160 -5.44 8.05 18.57
CA PHE A 160 -4.53 9.17 18.36
C PHE A 160 -5.21 10.51 18.64
N THR A 161 -4.42 11.48 19.07
CA THR A 161 -4.93 12.83 19.33
C THR A 161 -5.03 13.61 18.01
N PRO A 162 -6.19 14.23 17.69
CA PRO A 162 -6.33 15.08 16.52
C PRO A 162 -5.32 16.22 16.49
N GLY A 163 -4.85 16.57 15.30
CA GLY A 163 -3.95 17.72 15.10
C GLY A 163 -2.54 17.57 15.67
N THR A 164 -2.04 16.33 15.86
CA THR A 164 -0.71 16.10 16.46
C THR A 164 0.36 15.68 15.46
N PHE A 165 0.00 15.26 14.26
CA PHE A 165 0.97 14.78 13.28
C PHE A 165 1.29 15.84 12.22
N SER A 166 2.55 16.03 11.92
CA SER A 166 3.00 16.85 10.80
C SER A 166 2.96 16.05 9.48
N LEU A 167 3.09 14.71 9.56
CA LEU A 167 3.05 13.82 8.41
C LEU A 167 2.26 12.55 8.75
N VAL A 168 1.35 12.16 7.86
CA VAL A 168 0.71 10.83 7.90
C VAL A 168 1.02 10.11 6.61
N THR A 169 1.52 8.89 6.69
CA THR A 169 1.91 8.07 5.54
C THR A 169 1.13 6.76 5.48
N SER A 170 0.98 6.25 4.27
CA SER A 170 0.42 4.91 4.04
C SER A 170 0.89 4.41 2.68
N PHE A 171 1.59 3.27 2.66
CA PHE A 171 2.26 2.79 1.45
C PHE A 171 1.75 1.41 1.05
N GLN A 172 1.12 1.33 -0.13
CA GLN A 172 0.55 0.08 -0.64
C GLN A 172 -0.40 -0.59 0.37
N THR A 173 -1.15 0.23 1.11
CA THR A 173 -2.10 -0.19 2.15
C THR A 173 -3.53 0.18 1.77
N LEU A 174 -3.71 1.33 1.09
CA LEU A 174 -5.03 1.81 0.66
C LEU A 174 -5.79 0.80 -0.20
N GLU A 175 -5.07 -0.04 -0.93
CA GLU A 175 -5.59 -1.10 -1.76
C GLU A 175 -6.30 -2.20 -0.96
N HIS A 176 -5.90 -2.38 0.29
CA HIS A 176 -6.36 -3.44 1.18
C HIS A 176 -7.48 -2.99 2.13
N LEU A 177 -7.69 -1.68 2.25
CA LEU A 177 -8.66 -1.14 3.21
C LEU A 177 -10.10 -1.35 2.75
N TYR A 178 -10.97 -1.68 3.69
CA TYR A 178 -12.40 -1.75 3.45
C TYR A 178 -12.97 -0.38 3.04
N ASP A 179 -12.59 0.68 3.75
CA ASP A 179 -12.96 2.07 3.46
C ASP A 179 -11.72 2.99 3.40
N PRO A 180 -11.08 3.11 2.23
CA PRO A 180 -9.91 3.98 2.07
C PRO A 180 -10.24 5.47 2.19
N LYS A 181 -11.50 5.87 1.91
CA LYS A 181 -11.93 7.27 2.05
C LYS A 181 -12.07 7.67 3.50
N GLN A 182 -12.61 6.78 4.35
CA GLN A 182 -12.67 7.01 5.80
C GLN A 182 -11.27 7.22 6.36
N MET A 183 -10.33 6.31 6.07
CA MET A 183 -8.95 6.45 6.53
C MET A 183 -8.31 7.76 6.07
N CYS A 184 -8.58 8.19 4.84
CA CYS A 184 -8.09 9.47 4.32
C CYS A 184 -8.65 10.68 5.12
N GLY A 185 -9.93 10.64 5.50
CA GLY A 185 -10.57 11.64 6.35
C GLY A 185 -10.04 11.65 7.78
N ASP A 186 -9.78 10.47 8.32
CA ASP A 186 -9.16 10.27 9.63
C ASP A 186 -7.73 10.83 9.65
N ALA A 187 -6.94 10.55 8.61
CA ALA A 187 -5.62 11.14 8.44
C ALA A 187 -5.66 12.69 8.41
N TYR A 188 -6.67 13.27 7.72
CA TYR A 188 -6.87 14.72 7.72
C TYR A 188 -7.13 15.26 9.14
N THR A 189 -7.93 14.55 9.93
CA THR A 189 -8.24 14.94 11.32
C THR A 189 -7.00 14.91 12.21
N LEU A 190 -6.13 13.91 12.04
CA LEU A 190 -4.92 13.70 12.83
C LEU A 190 -3.81 14.71 12.51
N LEU A 191 -3.80 15.28 11.30
CA LEU A 191 -2.77 16.23 10.88
C LEU A 191 -2.93 17.57 11.56
N LYS A 192 -1.78 18.19 11.88
CA LYS A 192 -1.63 19.62 12.17
C LYS A 192 -2.06 20.44 10.95
N GLU A 193 -2.40 21.71 11.16
CA GLU A 193 -2.52 22.67 10.05
C GLU A 193 -1.18 22.81 9.32
N GLY A 194 -1.21 22.78 8.00
CA GLY A 194 0.00 22.73 7.16
C GLY A 194 0.67 21.35 7.10
N GLY A 195 0.18 20.35 7.84
CA GLY A 195 0.66 18.98 7.76
C GLY A 195 0.29 18.29 6.44
N ALA A 196 0.93 17.18 6.13
CA ALA A 196 0.76 16.48 4.86
C ALA A 196 0.42 15.00 5.02
N VAL A 197 -0.31 14.46 4.04
CA VAL A 197 -0.33 13.02 3.77
C VAL A 197 0.63 12.68 2.63
N MET A 198 1.27 11.51 2.72
CA MET A 198 2.02 10.91 1.63
C MET A 198 1.56 9.46 1.46
N PHE A 199 0.88 9.18 0.36
CA PHE A 199 0.41 7.85 0.03
C PHE A 199 1.13 7.30 -1.20
N ILE A 200 1.45 6.02 -1.20
CA ILE A 200 1.97 5.32 -2.37
C ILE A 200 1.01 4.19 -2.72
N CYS A 201 0.52 4.22 -3.96
CA CYS A 201 -0.49 3.29 -4.45
C CYS A 201 -0.04 2.59 -5.73
N HIS A 202 -0.60 1.40 -5.95
CA HIS A 202 -0.58 0.75 -7.24
C HIS A 202 -1.46 1.50 -8.24
N ASN A 203 -0.91 1.72 -9.45
CA ASN A 203 -1.62 2.39 -10.52
C ASN A 203 -2.14 1.36 -11.53
N HIS A 204 -3.45 1.11 -11.57
CA HIS A 204 -4.03 0.20 -12.56
C HIS A 204 -3.89 0.72 -14.01
N ARG A 205 -3.51 2.00 -14.18
CA ARG A 205 -3.15 2.60 -15.46
C ARG A 205 -1.63 2.68 -15.69
N GLY A 206 -0.86 2.10 -14.76
CA GLY A 206 0.60 2.08 -14.83
C GLY A 206 1.15 1.19 -15.94
N LEU A 207 2.47 1.29 -16.17
CA LEU A 207 3.15 0.59 -17.25
C LEU A 207 3.05 -0.94 -17.11
N SER A 208 3.23 -1.47 -15.91
CA SER A 208 3.16 -2.92 -15.66
C SER A 208 1.76 -3.48 -15.96
N ALA A 209 0.71 -2.77 -15.53
CA ALA A 209 -0.67 -3.17 -15.82
C ALA A 209 -0.98 -3.13 -17.30
N LYS A 210 -0.47 -2.13 -18.04
CA LYS A 210 -0.66 -2.03 -19.50
C LYS A 210 0.05 -3.14 -20.28
N ILE A 211 1.27 -3.51 -19.87
CA ILE A 211 2.08 -4.52 -20.56
C ILE A 211 1.62 -5.94 -20.21
N LEU A 212 1.40 -6.21 -18.91
CA LEU A 212 1.11 -7.56 -18.42
C LEU A 212 -0.39 -7.87 -18.40
N GLY A 213 -1.26 -6.85 -18.51
CA GLY A 213 -2.71 -7.03 -18.36
C GLY A 213 -3.04 -7.69 -17.02
N MET A 214 -3.96 -8.64 -17.02
CA MET A 214 -4.36 -9.40 -15.81
C MET A 214 -3.24 -10.26 -15.21
N LYS A 215 -2.11 -10.41 -15.89
CA LYS A 215 -0.90 -11.05 -15.33
C LYS A 215 0.02 -10.07 -14.59
N SER A 216 -0.40 -8.83 -14.40
CA SER A 216 0.30 -7.91 -13.53
C SER A 216 0.07 -8.28 -12.06
N PRO A 217 1.11 -8.29 -11.21
CA PRO A 217 1.00 -8.63 -9.78
C PRO A 217 0.02 -7.77 -8.99
N ILE A 218 -0.41 -6.63 -9.54
CA ILE A 218 -1.40 -5.76 -8.86
C ILE A 218 -2.83 -6.30 -8.94
N PHE A 219 -3.13 -7.22 -9.88
CA PHE A 219 -4.43 -7.88 -9.95
C PHE A 219 -4.36 -9.17 -9.13
N ASP A 220 -4.51 -9.00 -7.81
CA ASP A 220 -4.42 -10.07 -6.85
C ASP A 220 -5.54 -9.96 -5.81
N VAL A 221 -5.86 -11.08 -5.16
CA VAL A 221 -7.02 -11.22 -4.26
C VAL A 221 -6.93 -10.33 -3.03
N GLU A 222 -5.74 -9.96 -2.61
CA GLU A 222 -5.52 -9.04 -1.48
C GLU A 222 -5.95 -7.60 -1.79
N HIS A 223 -6.05 -7.23 -3.07
CA HIS A 223 -6.39 -5.87 -3.47
C HIS A 223 -7.89 -5.70 -3.69
N LEU A 224 -8.55 -5.04 -2.76
CA LEU A 224 -9.98 -4.70 -2.85
C LEU A 224 -10.23 -3.55 -3.83
N GLN A 225 -9.23 -2.71 -4.07
CA GLN A 225 -9.25 -1.63 -5.05
C GLN A 225 -7.85 -1.30 -5.56
N LEU A 226 -7.80 -0.77 -6.76
CA LEU A 226 -6.60 -0.27 -7.39
C LEU A 226 -6.82 1.17 -7.82
N PHE A 227 -5.86 2.01 -7.50
CA PHE A 227 -5.98 3.45 -7.72
C PHE A 227 -5.49 3.88 -9.10
N SER A 228 -5.84 5.09 -9.47
CA SER A 228 -5.17 5.92 -10.47
C SER A 228 -4.86 7.26 -9.83
N GLU A 229 -4.02 8.07 -10.47
CA GLU A 229 -3.78 9.45 -10.00
C GLU A 229 -5.08 10.27 -9.91
N LYS A 230 -6.05 10.00 -10.81
CA LYS A 230 -7.35 10.66 -10.79
C LYS A 230 -8.15 10.25 -9.54
N SER A 231 -8.23 8.97 -9.21
CA SER A 231 -9.01 8.48 -8.07
C SER A 231 -8.42 8.91 -6.74
N THR A 232 -7.09 8.89 -6.58
CA THR A 232 -6.45 9.38 -5.36
C THR A 232 -6.61 10.88 -5.18
N LYS A 233 -6.42 11.68 -6.25
CA LYS A 233 -6.68 13.12 -6.20
C LYS A 233 -8.14 13.44 -5.88
N TYR A 234 -9.09 12.67 -6.43
CA TYR A 234 -10.50 12.82 -6.11
C TYR A 234 -10.76 12.55 -4.62
N MET A 235 -10.21 11.45 -4.08
CA MET A 235 -10.35 11.09 -2.67
C MET A 235 -9.77 12.16 -1.75
N LEU A 236 -8.52 12.56 -1.97
CA LEU A 236 -7.86 13.60 -1.16
C LEU A 236 -8.61 14.92 -1.18
N LYS A 237 -9.04 15.39 -2.36
CA LYS A 237 -9.86 16.62 -2.47
C LYS A 237 -11.17 16.51 -1.71
N SER A 238 -11.84 15.36 -1.76
CA SER A 238 -13.12 15.14 -1.06
C SER A 238 -12.95 15.13 0.47
N CYS A 239 -11.73 14.85 0.97
CA CYS A 239 -11.37 14.91 2.39
C CYS A 239 -10.80 16.28 2.81
N GLY A 240 -10.70 17.26 1.92
CA GLY A 240 -10.28 18.63 2.25
C GLY A 240 -8.81 18.95 1.95
N PHE A 241 -8.03 17.99 1.45
CA PHE A 241 -6.63 18.24 1.09
C PHE A 241 -6.49 19.17 -0.12
N VAL A 242 -5.43 19.97 -0.08
CA VAL A 242 -5.06 20.93 -1.13
C VAL A 242 -3.64 20.67 -1.64
N SER A 243 -3.19 21.41 -2.65
CA SER A 243 -1.83 21.34 -3.21
C SER A 243 -1.39 19.92 -3.55
N LEU A 244 -2.23 19.19 -4.31
CA LEU A 244 -2.02 17.77 -4.60
C LEU A 244 -0.95 17.57 -5.66
N GLU A 245 0.09 16.82 -5.31
CA GLU A 245 1.18 16.44 -6.19
C GLU A 245 1.21 14.91 -6.40
N THR A 246 1.57 14.48 -7.61
CA THR A 246 1.79 13.06 -7.91
C THR A 246 3.10 12.87 -8.66
N LYS A 247 3.83 11.80 -8.32
CA LYS A 247 5.07 11.42 -9.02
C LYS A 247 5.13 9.90 -9.19
N ILE A 248 5.75 9.45 -10.28
CA ILE A 248 6.02 8.03 -10.51
C ILE A 248 7.08 7.55 -9.52
N VAL A 249 6.84 6.40 -8.91
CA VAL A 249 7.81 5.76 -8.02
C VAL A 249 8.69 4.81 -8.83
N PHE A 250 10.00 5.02 -8.77
CA PHE A 250 11.00 4.09 -9.26
C PHE A 250 11.39 3.16 -8.11
N ASN A 251 10.72 2.02 -8.00
CA ASN A 251 11.01 1.04 -6.97
C ASN A 251 12.39 0.45 -7.18
N ARG A 252 13.24 0.48 -6.14
CA ARG A 252 14.59 -0.06 -6.17
C ARG A 252 14.67 -1.35 -5.36
N TYR A 253 14.64 -2.47 -6.07
CA TYR A 253 14.72 -3.81 -5.48
C TYR A 253 15.86 -4.62 -6.07
N PRO A 254 16.34 -5.69 -5.38
CA PRO A 254 17.27 -6.66 -5.96
C PRO A 254 16.68 -7.31 -7.20
N LEU A 255 17.54 -7.66 -8.18
CA LEU A 255 17.10 -8.28 -9.44
C LEU A 255 16.28 -9.56 -9.21
N HIS A 256 16.66 -10.39 -8.22
CA HIS A 256 15.92 -11.62 -7.93
C HIS A 256 14.46 -11.36 -7.51
N TYR A 257 14.18 -10.22 -6.87
CA TYR A 257 12.81 -9.84 -6.53
C TYR A 257 12.00 -9.45 -7.77
N TRP A 258 12.60 -8.72 -8.72
CA TRP A 258 11.93 -8.44 -9.99
C TRP A 258 11.58 -9.71 -10.76
N VAL A 259 12.46 -10.73 -10.72
CA VAL A 259 12.16 -12.05 -11.28
C VAL A 259 11.03 -12.76 -10.51
N LYS A 260 10.96 -12.60 -9.17
CA LYS A 260 9.86 -13.12 -8.33
C LYS A 260 8.49 -12.61 -8.82
N LEU A 261 8.41 -11.33 -9.18
CA LEU A 261 7.17 -10.69 -9.63
C LEU A 261 6.80 -10.99 -11.09
N PHE A 262 7.74 -11.46 -11.90
CA PHE A 262 7.46 -11.70 -13.32
C PHE A 262 6.61 -12.97 -13.53
N PRO A 263 5.61 -12.98 -14.43
CA PRO A 263 4.71 -14.12 -14.65
C PRO A 263 5.39 -15.28 -15.39
N LEU A 264 6.31 -15.98 -14.71
CA LEU A 264 6.99 -17.18 -15.20
C LEU A 264 6.46 -18.43 -14.49
N PRO A 265 6.53 -19.61 -15.11
CA PRO A 265 6.23 -20.87 -14.46
C PRO A 265 7.04 -21.05 -13.18
N LEU A 266 6.40 -21.48 -12.09
CA LEU A 266 6.97 -21.46 -10.72
C LEU A 266 8.28 -22.25 -10.60
N THR A 267 8.36 -23.42 -11.25
CA THR A 267 9.57 -24.28 -11.25
C THR A 267 10.76 -23.57 -11.89
N PHE A 268 10.55 -22.95 -13.07
CA PHE A 268 11.57 -22.18 -13.76
C PHE A 268 11.97 -20.94 -12.97
N LYS A 269 11.00 -20.21 -12.43
CA LYS A 269 11.21 -19.01 -11.61
C LYS A 269 12.11 -19.32 -10.40
N ARG A 270 11.82 -20.38 -9.63
CA ARG A 270 12.61 -20.80 -8.46
C ARG A 270 14.04 -21.15 -8.85
N ALA A 271 14.24 -21.94 -9.90
CA ALA A 271 15.57 -22.32 -10.39
C ALA A 271 16.39 -21.09 -10.84
N TYR A 272 15.74 -20.17 -11.57
CA TYR A 272 16.41 -18.97 -12.07
C TYR A 272 16.79 -18.01 -10.94
N ILE A 273 15.92 -17.79 -9.96
CA ILE A 273 16.22 -16.99 -8.75
C ILE A 273 17.41 -17.62 -7.99
N ALA A 274 17.40 -18.93 -7.77
CA ALA A 274 18.50 -19.63 -7.09
C ALA A 274 19.83 -19.47 -7.84
N PHE A 275 19.80 -19.58 -9.16
CA PHE A 275 20.99 -19.35 -10.01
C PHE A 275 21.50 -17.90 -9.88
N LEU A 276 20.62 -16.89 -10.01
CA LEU A 276 20.99 -15.49 -9.88
C LEU A 276 21.58 -15.15 -8.50
N LYS A 277 21.01 -15.72 -7.42
CA LYS A 277 21.55 -15.57 -6.07
C LYS A 277 22.92 -16.24 -5.93
N LYS A 278 23.11 -17.44 -6.48
CA LYS A 278 24.39 -18.17 -6.45
C LYS A 278 25.53 -17.38 -7.09
N ILE A 279 25.30 -16.74 -8.22
CA ILE A 279 26.28 -15.89 -8.93
C ILE A 279 26.34 -14.44 -8.40
N LYS A 280 25.61 -14.13 -7.32
CA LYS A 280 25.50 -12.81 -6.66
C LYS A 280 24.89 -11.68 -7.51
N ILE A 281 24.62 -11.89 -8.79
CA ILE A 281 23.96 -10.90 -9.67
C ILE A 281 22.51 -10.65 -9.20
N GLY A 282 21.86 -11.63 -8.59
CA GLY A 282 20.50 -11.50 -8.04
C GLY A 282 20.35 -10.39 -7.00
N TYR A 283 21.41 -9.97 -6.34
CA TYR A 283 21.41 -8.92 -5.32
C TYR A 283 21.68 -7.52 -5.88
N LEU A 284 21.94 -7.37 -7.19
CA LEU A 284 22.11 -6.06 -7.80
C LEU A 284 20.80 -5.27 -7.73
N PRO A 285 20.84 -4.04 -7.17
CA PRO A 285 19.66 -3.21 -7.06
C PRO A 285 19.29 -2.62 -8.42
N ILE A 286 18.07 -2.89 -8.88
CA ILE A 286 17.52 -2.38 -10.14
C ILE A 286 16.35 -1.47 -9.82
N SER A 287 16.34 -0.26 -10.39
CA SER A 287 15.23 0.69 -10.26
C SER A 287 14.29 0.60 -11.47
N ILE A 288 13.03 0.26 -11.23
CA ILE A 288 12.01 0.11 -12.30
C ILE A 288 10.76 0.91 -11.92
N PRO A 289 10.16 1.67 -12.86
CA PRO A 289 8.83 2.28 -12.68
C PRO A 289 7.75 1.20 -12.87
N ALA A 290 7.58 0.33 -11.86
CA ALA A 290 6.70 -0.83 -11.94
C ALA A 290 5.20 -0.50 -11.92
N GLY A 291 4.84 0.79 -11.91
CA GLY A 291 3.46 1.24 -11.93
C GLY A 291 2.95 1.77 -10.59
N ASN A 292 3.83 2.01 -9.62
CA ASN A 292 3.47 2.72 -8.41
C ASN A 292 3.62 4.23 -8.60
N PHE A 293 2.81 4.99 -7.89
CA PHE A 293 2.93 6.45 -7.82
C PHE A 293 2.79 6.91 -6.36
N VAL A 294 3.47 7.98 -6.03
CA VAL A 294 3.27 8.71 -4.79
C VAL A 294 2.28 9.85 -5.03
N VAL A 295 1.39 10.07 -4.08
CA VAL A 295 0.56 11.27 -3.99
C VAL A 295 0.79 11.94 -2.65
N VAL A 296 0.96 13.26 -2.68
CA VAL A 296 1.09 14.13 -1.51
C VAL A 296 -0.06 15.11 -1.52
N GLY A 297 -0.64 15.35 -0.36
CA GLY A 297 -1.68 16.35 -0.17
C GLY A 297 -1.49 17.06 1.17
N TYR A 298 -1.75 18.36 1.22
CA TYR A 298 -1.54 19.18 2.40
C TYR A 298 -2.88 19.58 3.04
N LYS A 299 -2.93 19.57 4.36
CA LYS A 299 -4.02 20.19 5.12
C LYS A 299 -3.81 21.70 5.07
N ARG A 300 -4.90 22.47 4.89
CA ARG A 300 -4.80 23.94 4.96
C ARG A 300 -4.25 24.37 6.29
N GLY A 301 -3.31 25.31 6.26
CA GLY A 301 -2.86 26.08 7.42
C GLY A 301 -3.72 27.32 7.60
#